data_70b1ae3331139577d385978a2d53a7ba
#
_entry.id   70b1ae3331139577d385978a2d53a7ba
#
_cell.length_a   1.000
_cell.length_b   1.000
_cell.length_c   1.000
_cell.angle_alpha   90.00
_cell.angle_beta   90.00
_cell.angle_gamma   90.00
#
_symmetry.space_group_name_H-M   'P 1'
#
loop_
_entity.id
_entity.type
_entity.pdbx_description
1 polymer ?
#
loop_
_entity_poly.entity_id
_entity_poly.type
_entity_poly.pdbx_seq_one_letter_code
_entity_poly.pdbx_strand_id
1 'polypeptide(L)'
;RYFNAAGAHPDGSLREAHHPETHLIPLALDAGLGKGAPLSIFGSDYPTPDGTCIRDYIHVWDLAQAHLLALAELERGHSLGPLNLGTGHGYSVQQVLQAAGEVLGRPVPQIQAARRPGDPPQLVADSSAARERLVFVPRRSDLHVLLEDALRSRR
;
A
#
# COMPACT_ATOMS: atom_id res chain seq x y z
N ARG A 1 3.50 -11.85 7.79
CA ARG A 1 2.62 -11.69 6.60
C ARG A 1 2.25 -10.23 6.48
N TYR A 2 2.68 -9.54 5.43
CA TYR A 2 2.31 -8.15 5.19
C TYR A 2 1.31 -8.04 4.03
N PHE A 3 0.47 -7.01 4.12
CA PHE A 3 -0.53 -6.70 3.11
C PHE A 3 0.09 -5.87 1.97
N ASN A 4 -0.52 -4.82 1.45
CA ASN A 4 0.08 -4.13 0.32
C ASN A 4 1.19 -3.18 0.81
N ALA A 5 2.44 -3.63 0.72
CA ALA A 5 3.60 -2.78 1.00
C ALA A 5 3.66 -1.62 0.01
N ALA A 6 3.84 -0.40 0.51
CA ALA A 6 3.85 0.81 -0.31
C ALA A 6 4.73 1.91 0.31
N GLY A 7 4.87 3.02 -0.40
CA GLY A 7 5.75 4.11 0.00
C GLY A 7 7.19 3.88 -0.44
N ALA A 8 8.09 4.66 0.12
CA ALA A 8 9.53 4.59 -0.12
C ALA A 8 10.27 5.08 1.13
N HIS A 9 11.61 5.04 1.15
CA HIS A 9 12.34 5.66 2.24
C HIS A 9 12.03 7.15 2.32
N PRO A 10 11.78 7.71 3.52
CA PRO A 10 11.32 9.10 3.67
C PRO A 10 12.23 10.18 3.06
N ASP A 11 13.54 9.90 2.92
CA ASP A 11 14.47 10.81 2.26
C ASP A 11 14.57 10.63 0.74
N GLY A 12 13.86 9.63 0.17
CA GLY A 12 13.86 9.32 -1.26
C GLY A 12 15.04 8.48 -1.75
N SER A 13 15.95 8.07 -0.87
CA SER A 13 17.16 7.31 -1.24
C SER A 13 16.90 5.87 -1.69
N LEU A 14 15.82 5.25 -1.17
CA LEU A 14 15.42 3.89 -1.50
C LEU A 14 13.98 3.89 -2.02
N ARG A 15 13.74 3.17 -3.10
CA ARG A 15 12.44 3.09 -3.77
C ARG A 15 12.13 1.69 -4.27
N GLU A 16 10.86 1.47 -4.60
CA GLU A 16 10.41 0.33 -5.39
C GLU A 16 11.05 0.35 -6.79
N ALA A 17 11.63 -0.78 -7.19
CA ALA A 17 12.28 -0.94 -8.49
C ALA A 17 11.87 -2.28 -9.16
N HIS A 18 10.62 -2.69 -8.97
CA HIS A 18 10.07 -3.90 -9.55
C HIS A 18 9.98 -3.80 -11.08
N HIS A 19 10.35 -4.88 -11.79
CA HIS A 19 10.27 -4.92 -13.25
C HIS A 19 9.72 -6.28 -13.74
N PRO A 20 8.58 -6.32 -14.46
CA PRO A 20 7.70 -5.19 -14.76
C PRO A 20 6.96 -4.69 -13.50
N GLU A 21 6.69 -3.39 -13.40
CA GLU A 21 5.92 -2.82 -12.30
C GLU A 21 4.45 -3.23 -12.38
N THR A 22 3.87 -3.68 -11.28
CA THR A 22 2.49 -4.17 -11.21
C THR A 22 1.69 -3.59 -10.04
N HIS A 23 2.33 -2.84 -9.14
CA HIS A 23 1.70 -2.31 -7.95
C HIS A 23 0.95 -1.01 -8.23
N LEU A 24 -0.21 -0.83 -7.58
CA LEU A 24 -1.13 0.27 -7.84
C LEU A 24 -0.50 1.65 -7.66
N ILE A 25 0.13 1.92 -6.50
CA ILE A 25 0.69 3.24 -6.18
C ILE A 25 1.79 3.65 -7.16
N PRO A 26 2.81 2.83 -7.43
CA PRO A 26 3.78 3.11 -8.48
C PRO A 26 3.17 3.44 -9.85
N LEU A 27 2.25 2.59 -10.32
CA LEU A 27 1.60 2.78 -11.62
C LEU A 27 0.74 4.05 -11.67
N ALA A 28 0.02 4.38 -10.58
CA ALA A 28 -0.78 5.59 -10.48
C ALA A 28 0.11 6.86 -10.57
N LEU A 29 1.23 6.87 -9.85
CA LEU A 29 2.19 7.96 -9.88
C LEU A 29 2.83 8.11 -11.27
N ASP A 30 3.25 7.01 -11.89
CA ASP A 30 3.87 7.03 -13.22
C ASP A 30 2.87 7.50 -14.29
N ALA A 31 1.61 7.03 -14.26
CA ALA A 31 0.55 7.52 -15.14
C ALA A 31 0.30 9.03 -14.94
N GLY A 32 0.20 9.47 -13.69
CA GLY A 32 0.00 10.88 -13.37
C GLY A 32 1.21 11.76 -13.74
N LEU A 33 2.43 11.26 -13.71
CA LEU A 33 3.64 11.94 -14.18
C LEU A 33 3.79 11.94 -15.72
N GLY A 34 2.94 11.20 -16.44
CA GLY A 34 3.06 11.01 -17.88
C GLY A 34 4.22 10.11 -18.29
N LYS A 35 4.74 9.29 -17.35
CA LYS A 35 5.82 8.33 -17.57
C LYS A 35 5.31 6.92 -17.92
N GLY A 36 3.98 6.69 -17.83
CA GLY A 36 3.33 5.41 -18.09
C GLY A 36 2.02 5.55 -18.84
N ALA A 37 1.42 4.42 -19.20
CA ALA A 37 0.08 4.35 -19.77
C ALA A 37 -0.99 4.76 -18.71
N PRO A 38 -2.21 5.17 -19.15
CA PRO A 38 -3.32 5.34 -18.22
C PRO A 38 -3.54 4.10 -17.36
N LEU A 39 -3.82 4.29 -16.06
CA LEU A 39 -4.00 3.20 -15.12
C LEU A 39 -5.26 2.40 -15.44
N SER A 40 -5.16 1.08 -15.54
CA SER A 40 -6.31 0.20 -15.68
C SER A 40 -6.97 -0.08 -14.34
N ILE A 41 -8.26 0.28 -14.20
CA ILE A 41 -9.10 -0.06 -13.05
C ILE A 41 -9.83 -1.35 -13.35
N PHE A 42 -9.46 -2.42 -12.65
CA PHE A 42 -10.00 -3.77 -12.87
C PHE A 42 -11.29 -3.99 -12.09
N GLY A 43 -12.43 -3.79 -12.76
CA GLY A 43 -13.77 -3.86 -12.19
C GLY A 43 -14.21 -2.56 -11.53
N SER A 44 -15.51 -2.25 -11.71
CA SER A 44 -16.19 -1.08 -11.15
C SER A 44 -17.54 -1.44 -10.53
N ASP A 45 -17.78 -2.73 -10.32
CA ASP A 45 -19.05 -3.32 -9.90
C ASP A 45 -18.89 -4.25 -8.68
N TYR A 46 -17.79 -4.10 -7.92
CA TYR A 46 -17.63 -4.81 -6.64
C TYR A 46 -18.63 -4.30 -5.61
N PRO A 47 -19.06 -5.14 -4.63
CA PRO A 47 -19.94 -4.73 -3.54
C PRO A 47 -19.17 -3.88 -2.50
N THR A 48 -18.66 -2.73 -2.94
CA THR A 48 -17.92 -1.73 -2.18
C THR A 48 -18.52 -0.34 -2.43
N PRO A 49 -18.26 0.67 -1.61
CA PRO A 49 -18.91 1.98 -1.72
C PRO A 49 -18.78 2.66 -3.10
N ASP A 50 -17.66 2.48 -3.79
CA ASP A 50 -17.38 3.07 -5.11
C ASP A 50 -17.26 2.04 -6.24
N GLY A 51 -17.53 0.78 -5.94
CA GLY A 51 -17.49 -0.32 -6.91
C GLY A 51 -16.07 -0.85 -7.19
N THR A 52 -15.01 -0.29 -6.60
CA THR A 52 -13.63 -0.77 -6.79
C THR A 52 -13.12 -1.56 -5.59
N CYS A 53 -12.09 -2.40 -5.80
CA CYS A 53 -11.52 -3.22 -4.72
C CYS A 53 -10.94 -2.37 -3.59
N ILE A 54 -11.08 -2.86 -2.35
CA ILE A 54 -10.49 -2.26 -1.14
C ILE A 54 -9.28 -3.07 -0.70
N ARG A 55 -8.16 -2.39 -0.42
CA ARG A 55 -6.90 -2.99 0.03
C ARG A 55 -6.32 -2.21 1.20
N ASP A 56 -5.63 -2.93 2.10
CA ASP A 56 -4.87 -2.36 3.22
C ASP A 56 -3.44 -2.07 2.75
N TYR A 57 -3.02 -0.81 2.85
CA TYR A 57 -1.68 -0.36 2.47
C TYR A 57 -0.86 -0.07 3.72
N ILE A 58 0.31 -0.66 3.80
CA ILE A 58 1.25 -0.45 4.89
C ILE A 58 2.57 0.12 4.35
N HIS A 59 3.09 1.13 5.03
CA HIS A 59 4.34 1.77 4.64
C HIS A 59 5.54 0.82 4.83
N VAL A 60 6.45 0.78 3.86
CA VAL A 60 7.68 -0.04 3.93
C VAL A 60 8.53 0.31 5.15
N TRP A 61 8.51 1.57 5.60
CA TRP A 61 9.16 2.00 6.85
C TRP A 61 8.54 1.33 8.08
N ASP A 62 7.22 1.29 8.17
CA ASP A 62 6.51 0.62 9.28
C ASP A 62 6.76 -0.88 9.25
N LEU A 63 6.83 -1.49 8.05
CA LEU A 63 7.23 -2.90 7.92
C LEU A 63 8.64 -3.14 8.45
N ALA A 64 9.61 -2.27 8.13
CA ALA A 64 10.97 -2.37 8.65
C ALA A 64 10.98 -2.30 10.18
N GLN A 65 10.22 -1.38 10.80
CA GLN A 65 10.10 -1.30 12.24
C GLN A 65 9.49 -2.57 12.85
N ALA A 66 8.45 -3.14 12.22
CA ALA A 66 7.85 -4.39 12.68
C ALA A 66 8.86 -5.56 12.64
N HIS A 67 9.73 -5.61 11.63
CA HIS A 67 10.79 -6.62 11.54
C HIS A 67 11.83 -6.45 12.66
N LEU A 68 12.24 -5.22 12.99
CA LEU A 68 13.15 -4.96 14.10
C LEU A 68 12.53 -5.37 15.45
N LEU A 69 11.26 -5.06 15.67
CA LEU A 69 10.55 -5.49 16.88
C LEU A 69 10.45 -7.02 16.96
N ALA A 70 10.15 -7.68 15.84
CA ALA A 70 10.08 -9.14 15.80
C ALA A 70 11.45 -9.78 16.05
N LEU A 71 12.53 -9.23 15.49
CA LEU A 71 13.89 -9.69 15.74
C LEU A 71 14.25 -9.61 17.21
N ALA A 72 13.97 -8.48 17.87
CA ALA A 72 14.24 -8.30 19.29
C ALA A 72 13.49 -9.33 20.17
N GLU A 73 12.26 -9.69 19.82
CA GLU A 73 11.52 -10.73 20.54
C GLU A 73 12.11 -12.15 20.32
N LEU A 74 12.56 -12.43 19.09
CA LEU A 74 13.22 -13.70 18.78
C LEU A 74 14.58 -13.83 19.53
N GLU A 75 15.35 -12.75 19.62
CA GLU A 75 16.60 -12.72 20.41
C GLU A 75 16.38 -12.96 21.91
N ARG A 76 15.20 -12.62 22.43
CA ARG A 76 14.78 -12.95 23.80
C ARG A 76 14.30 -14.41 23.97
N GLY A 77 14.29 -15.18 22.88
CA GLY A 77 13.84 -16.58 22.88
C GLY A 77 12.31 -16.73 22.73
N HIS A 78 11.57 -15.68 22.42
CA HIS A 78 10.13 -15.76 22.24
C HIS A 78 9.78 -16.29 20.84
N SER A 79 8.83 -17.24 20.76
CA SER A 79 8.25 -17.68 19.49
C SER A 79 7.03 -16.83 19.14
N LEU A 80 7.06 -16.16 18.00
CA LEU A 80 6.00 -15.23 17.60
C LEU A 80 4.89 -15.90 16.76
N GLY A 81 5.23 -16.95 16.00
CA GLY A 81 4.34 -17.46 14.96
C GLY A 81 4.06 -16.44 13.85
N PRO A 82 3.07 -16.68 12.98
CA PRO A 82 2.73 -15.76 11.90
C PRO A 82 1.96 -14.55 12.44
N LEU A 83 2.40 -13.33 12.07
CA LEU A 83 1.77 -12.06 12.40
C LEU A 83 1.37 -11.32 11.13
N ASN A 84 0.12 -10.86 11.06
CA ASN A 84 -0.29 -9.99 9.96
C ASN A 84 0.19 -8.56 10.23
N LEU A 85 0.78 -7.93 9.22
CA LEU A 85 1.21 -6.54 9.24
C LEU A 85 0.40 -5.75 8.23
N GLY A 86 -0.42 -4.88 8.74
CA GLY A 86 -1.30 -3.95 8.02
C GLY A 86 -1.80 -2.89 8.99
N THR A 87 -2.59 -1.96 8.49
CA THR A 87 -3.16 -0.88 9.28
C THR A 87 -4.47 -1.27 9.97
N GLY A 88 -5.17 -2.28 9.43
CA GLY A 88 -6.55 -2.60 9.79
C GLY A 88 -7.56 -1.65 9.11
N HIS A 89 -7.09 -0.80 8.20
CA HIS A 89 -7.91 0.12 7.42
C HIS A 89 -7.65 -0.10 5.91
N GLY A 90 -8.72 -0.09 5.11
CA GLY A 90 -8.62 -0.30 3.68
C GLY A 90 -8.96 0.96 2.88
N TYR A 91 -8.27 1.14 1.76
CA TYR A 91 -8.58 2.16 0.76
C TYR A 91 -9.01 1.50 -0.54
N SER A 92 -10.03 2.04 -1.18
CA SER A 92 -10.45 1.61 -2.52
C SER A 92 -9.45 2.10 -3.58
N VAL A 93 -9.50 1.48 -4.77
CA VAL A 93 -8.67 1.94 -5.89
C VAL A 93 -8.97 3.39 -6.23
N GLN A 94 -10.24 3.81 -6.22
CA GLN A 94 -10.63 5.19 -6.50
C GLN A 94 -10.11 6.17 -5.44
N GLN A 95 -10.15 5.81 -4.16
CA GLN A 95 -9.56 6.63 -3.09
C GLN A 95 -8.05 6.81 -3.26
N VAL A 96 -7.33 5.74 -3.64
CA VAL A 96 -5.89 5.83 -3.93
C VAL A 96 -5.62 6.75 -5.12
N LEU A 97 -6.42 6.68 -6.20
CA LEU A 97 -6.27 7.55 -7.38
C LEU A 97 -6.58 9.01 -7.08
N GLN A 98 -7.61 9.26 -6.26
CA GLN A 98 -7.95 10.60 -5.82
C GLN A 98 -6.80 11.20 -5.00
N ALA A 99 -6.31 10.50 -3.98
CA ALA A 99 -5.19 10.95 -3.16
C ALA A 99 -3.90 11.13 -3.99
N ALA A 100 -3.63 10.25 -4.95
CA ALA A 100 -2.51 10.41 -5.88
C ALA A 100 -2.64 11.67 -6.73
N GLY A 101 -3.86 11.99 -7.20
CA GLY A 101 -4.15 13.22 -7.93
C GLY A 101 -3.92 14.47 -7.08
N GLU A 102 -4.30 14.45 -5.81
CA GLU A 102 -4.08 15.54 -4.85
C GLU A 102 -2.57 15.78 -4.63
N VAL A 103 -1.79 14.71 -4.38
CA VAL A 103 -0.33 14.79 -4.19
C VAL A 103 0.40 15.25 -5.45
N LEU A 104 -0.08 14.86 -6.64
CA LEU A 104 0.48 15.26 -7.94
C LEU A 104 0.05 16.66 -8.39
N GLY A 105 -1.03 17.23 -7.81
CA GLY A 105 -1.67 18.47 -8.26
C GLY A 105 -2.39 18.34 -9.62
N ARG A 106 -2.71 17.12 -10.05
CA ARG A 106 -3.41 16.82 -11.31
C ARG A 106 -4.03 15.43 -11.28
N PRO A 107 -5.14 15.18 -12.01
CA PRO A 107 -5.80 13.88 -12.02
C PRO A 107 -4.88 12.79 -12.61
N VAL A 108 -5.02 11.57 -12.09
CA VAL A 108 -4.35 10.39 -12.65
C VAL A 108 -5.16 9.88 -13.86
N PRO A 109 -4.55 9.78 -15.06
CA PRO A 109 -5.20 9.18 -16.21
C PRO A 109 -5.57 7.72 -15.94
N GLN A 110 -6.83 7.35 -16.21
CA GLN A 110 -7.35 6.02 -15.90
C GLN A 110 -8.29 5.49 -16.99
N ILE A 111 -8.37 4.17 -17.14
CA ILE A 111 -9.30 3.46 -18.01
C ILE A 111 -9.96 2.32 -17.24
N GLN A 112 -11.22 2.03 -17.57
CA GLN A 112 -11.93 0.89 -17.00
C GLN A 112 -11.54 -0.40 -17.72
N ALA A 113 -11.36 -1.48 -16.94
CA ALA A 113 -11.08 -2.82 -17.44
C ALA A 113 -11.97 -3.86 -16.74
N ALA A 114 -12.10 -5.05 -17.33
CA ALA A 114 -12.82 -6.14 -16.70
C ALA A 114 -12.20 -6.56 -15.36
N ARG A 115 -12.98 -7.14 -14.46
CA ARG A 115 -12.47 -7.70 -13.20
C ARG A 115 -11.36 -8.72 -13.45
N ARG A 116 -10.37 -8.72 -12.58
CA ARG A 116 -9.39 -9.81 -12.53
C ARG A 116 -10.05 -11.04 -11.89
N PRO A 117 -9.92 -12.23 -12.48
CA PRO A 117 -10.45 -13.45 -11.87
C PRO A 117 -9.81 -13.70 -10.48
N GLY A 118 -10.64 -14.01 -9.50
CA GLY A 118 -10.19 -14.32 -8.14
C GLY A 118 -9.87 -13.11 -7.25
N ASP A 119 -10.04 -11.89 -7.74
CA ASP A 119 -9.76 -10.68 -6.95
C ASP A 119 -10.90 -10.42 -5.93
N PRO A 120 -10.65 -10.47 -4.61
CA PRO A 120 -11.70 -10.25 -3.62
C PRO A 120 -12.10 -8.77 -3.54
N PRO A 121 -13.39 -8.47 -3.24
CA PRO A 121 -13.86 -7.09 -3.10
C PRO A 121 -13.08 -6.29 -2.05
N GLN A 122 -12.73 -6.96 -0.94
CA GLN A 122 -12.03 -6.34 0.17
C GLN A 122 -10.99 -7.28 0.76
N LEU A 123 -9.81 -6.77 1.04
CA LEU A 123 -8.74 -7.47 1.72
C LEU A 123 -8.04 -6.50 2.69
N VAL A 124 -8.37 -6.61 3.98
CA VAL A 124 -7.87 -5.76 5.07
C VAL A 124 -7.27 -6.64 6.15
N ALA A 125 -6.17 -6.24 6.75
CA ALA A 125 -5.47 -7.00 7.76
C ALA A 125 -6.21 -6.98 9.10
N ASP A 126 -6.32 -8.13 9.73
CA ASP A 126 -6.41 -8.18 11.20
C ASP A 126 -4.98 -8.20 11.76
N SER A 127 -4.52 -7.07 12.27
CA SER A 127 -3.19 -6.87 12.85
C SER A 127 -3.18 -6.90 14.38
N SER A 128 -4.25 -7.37 15.02
CA SER A 128 -4.39 -7.43 16.50
C SER A 128 -3.22 -8.18 17.16
N ALA A 129 -2.86 -9.36 16.64
CA ALA A 129 -1.75 -10.14 17.17
C ALA A 129 -0.38 -9.43 17.08
N ALA A 130 -0.14 -8.63 16.03
CA ALA A 130 1.08 -7.84 15.91
C ALA A 130 1.10 -6.67 16.92
N ARG A 131 -0.04 -6.03 17.14
CA ARG A 131 -0.19 -5.00 18.19
C ARG A 131 0.07 -5.55 19.58
N GLU A 132 -0.50 -6.70 19.91
CA GLU A 132 -0.37 -7.32 21.23
C GLU A 132 1.05 -7.85 21.48
N ARG A 133 1.62 -8.59 20.53
CA ARG A 133 2.88 -9.32 20.73
C ARG A 133 4.13 -8.47 20.47
N LEU A 134 4.05 -7.51 19.55
CA LEU A 134 5.17 -6.62 19.18
C LEU A 134 4.99 -5.20 19.68
N VAL A 135 3.82 -4.86 20.27
CA VAL A 135 3.43 -3.45 20.55
C VAL A 135 3.56 -2.59 19.28
N PHE A 136 3.31 -3.24 18.12
CA PHE A 136 3.48 -2.61 16.82
C PHE A 136 2.32 -1.69 16.48
N VAL A 137 2.63 -0.44 16.18
CA VAL A 137 1.66 0.55 15.67
C VAL A 137 2.27 1.21 14.43
N PRO A 138 1.64 1.06 13.24
CA PRO A 138 2.10 1.76 12.05
C PRO A 138 1.97 3.28 12.24
N ARG A 139 3.00 4.05 11.88
CA ARG A 139 3.09 5.50 12.12
C ARG A 139 3.18 6.33 10.83
N ARG A 140 3.52 5.68 9.71
CA ARG A 140 3.67 6.33 8.39
C ARG A 140 2.69 5.82 7.34
N SER A 141 1.81 4.91 7.71
CA SER A 141 0.89 4.25 6.77
C SER A 141 -0.39 5.06 6.48
N ASP A 142 -0.37 6.39 6.66
CA ASP A 142 -1.36 7.29 6.09
C ASP A 142 -1.21 7.31 4.56
N LEU A 143 -2.33 7.36 3.83
CA LEU A 143 -2.33 7.23 2.37
C LEU A 143 -1.56 8.38 1.68
N HIS A 144 -1.68 9.62 2.16
CA HIS A 144 -0.95 10.75 1.59
C HIS A 144 0.55 10.64 1.87
N VAL A 145 0.94 10.23 3.08
CA VAL A 145 2.35 9.98 3.43
C VAL A 145 2.96 8.89 2.54
N LEU A 146 2.24 7.78 2.32
CA LEU A 146 2.64 6.71 1.41
C LEU A 146 2.92 7.22 -0.01
N LEU A 147 1.99 8.05 -0.53
CA LEU A 147 2.08 8.62 -1.87
C LEU A 147 3.18 9.67 -1.99
N GLU A 148 3.32 10.56 -1.01
CA GLU A 148 4.36 11.59 -0.99
C GLU A 148 5.77 10.99 -0.96
N ASP A 149 6.01 10.00 -0.09
CA ASP A 149 7.30 9.34 0.00
C ASP A 149 7.61 8.55 -1.28
N ALA A 150 6.61 7.84 -1.83
CA ALA A 150 6.74 7.17 -3.12
C ALA A 150 7.02 8.14 -4.27
N LEU A 151 6.37 9.32 -4.30
CA LEU A 151 6.60 10.37 -5.31
C LEU A 151 7.99 10.98 -5.18
N ARG A 152 8.43 11.27 -3.96
CA ARG A 152 9.77 11.85 -3.69
C ARG A 152 10.89 10.99 -4.28
N SER A 153 10.76 9.68 -4.18
CA SER A 153 11.75 8.73 -4.72
C SER A 153 11.72 8.61 -6.26
N ARG A 154 10.74 9.23 -6.95
CA ARG A 154 10.59 9.20 -8.42
C ARG A 154 11.03 10.49 -9.11
N ARG A 155 11.32 11.53 -8.34
CA ARG A 155 11.88 12.79 -8.81
C ARG A 155 13.40 12.70 -8.91
#